data_c7fa23e9b5ba986811ce5449eb0151b0
#
_entry.id   c7fa23e9b5ba986811ce5449eb0151b0
#
_cell.length_a   1.000
_cell.length_b   1.000
_cell.length_c   1.000
_cell.angle_alpha   90.00
_cell.angle_beta   90.00
_cell.angle_gamma   90.00
#
_symmetry.space_group_name_H-M   'P 1'
#
loop_
_entity.id
_entity.type
_entity.pdbx_description
1 polymer ?
#
loop_
_entity_poly.entity_id
_entity_poly.type
_entity_poly.pdbx_seq_one_letter_code
_entity_poly.pdbx_strand_id
1 'polypeptide(L)'
;MSFCFICKCTCIFSFDKLSVFYLAEAKKNAFEHGYKGAQYVWESSDTGFEDTPVFAMTGPFEHSITGCVGFAAWQYYCVTQDKNWLLGKGYPILKETADFWLSRVTQGEDGYYHIPNVVAADEWAENIDDDAFTNGIAKMNLICAAKAARVLNLPVNAEWERVADKIKFWQFDDGVTKEYSTYKGENIKQADVNLLAYPLKLITDISRVRKDLAYYQVRIPTQGTPAMTQAILSLLYSRLGDQKQAWKYFEDSYIPNLLPPFRVIAETKGGTNPYFATGAGGILQSVIMGFGGVDISYNGGLTQVHSVLPKHWKKLTLTSIGIDGKSYTVMK
;
A
#
# COMPACT_ATOMS: atom_id res chain seq x y z
N MET A 1 3.02 2.77 -2.67
CA MET A 1 2.63 2.56 -4.11
C MET A 1 1.71 1.36 -4.25
N SER A 2 0.40 1.54 -4.26
CA SER A 2 -0.54 0.45 -4.56
C SER A 2 -0.92 0.54 -6.02
N PHE A 3 -0.22 -0.17 -6.89
CA PHE A 3 -0.59 -0.27 -8.28
C PHE A 3 -1.87 -1.07 -8.45
N CYS A 4 -2.80 -0.56 -9.26
CA CYS A 4 -4.04 -1.24 -9.61
C CYS A 4 -3.75 -2.42 -10.56
N PHE A 5 -3.62 -3.65 -10.01
CA PHE A 5 -3.33 -4.86 -10.78
C PHE A 5 -4.56 -5.50 -11.46
N ILE A 6 -5.69 -4.82 -11.54
CA ILE A 6 -6.95 -5.43 -11.95
C ILE A 6 -7.20 -5.37 -13.46
N CYS A 7 -6.59 -4.43 -14.19
CA CYS A 7 -6.72 -4.37 -15.63
C CYS A 7 -5.68 -5.26 -16.34
N LYS A 8 -6.08 -5.92 -17.44
CA LYS A 8 -5.16 -6.57 -18.42
C LYS A 8 -4.21 -5.57 -19.11
N CYS A 9 -3.80 -4.51 -18.40
CA CYS A 9 -2.97 -3.47 -18.96
C CYS A 9 -1.48 -3.79 -18.80
N THR A 10 -0.71 -3.28 -19.73
CA THR A 10 0.75 -3.35 -19.89
C THR A 10 1.56 -3.11 -18.60
N CYS A 11 0.98 -2.44 -17.59
CA CYS A 11 1.59 -2.21 -16.28
C CYS A 11 1.85 -3.51 -15.47
N ILE A 12 1.03 -4.55 -15.65
CA ILE A 12 1.22 -5.87 -14.99
C ILE A 12 2.53 -6.52 -15.49
N PHE A 13 2.79 -6.44 -16.80
CA PHE A 13 4.03 -6.96 -17.39
C PHE A 13 5.29 -6.20 -16.92
N SER A 14 5.17 -4.91 -16.64
CA SER A 14 6.29 -4.11 -16.15
C SER A 14 6.67 -4.46 -14.73
N PHE A 15 5.69 -4.63 -13.83
CA PHE A 15 5.95 -5.02 -12.44
C PHE A 15 6.61 -6.40 -12.35
N ASP A 16 6.10 -7.38 -13.09
CA ASP A 16 6.65 -8.74 -13.15
C ASP A 16 8.13 -8.75 -13.56
N LYS A 17 8.48 -7.96 -14.58
CA LYS A 17 9.87 -7.84 -15.04
C LYS A 17 10.75 -7.10 -14.04
N LEU A 18 10.32 -5.94 -13.56
CA LEU A 18 11.13 -5.07 -12.72
C LEU A 18 11.43 -5.70 -11.35
N SER A 19 10.42 -6.16 -10.62
CA SER A 19 10.64 -6.71 -9.27
C SER A 19 11.46 -7.99 -9.27
N VAL A 20 11.31 -8.85 -10.30
CA VAL A 20 12.12 -10.04 -10.46
C VAL A 20 13.53 -9.69 -10.90
N PHE A 21 13.67 -8.74 -11.83
CA PHE A 21 14.96 -8.33 -12.36
C PHE A 21 15.86 -7.74 -11.27
N TYR A 22 15.29 -6.94 -10.36
CA TYR A 22 16.07 -6.29 -9.30
C TYR A 22 16.18 -7.10 -7.99
N LEU A 23 15.66 -8.33 -7.92
CA LEU A 23 15.76 -9.15 -6.71
C LEU A 23 17.22 -9.39 -6.30
N ALA A 24 18.12 -9.60 -7.26
CA ALA A 24 19.54 -9.81 -6.97
C ALA A 24 20.16 -8.54 -6.35
N GLU A 25 19.85 -7.37 -6.88
CA GLU A 25 20.33 -6.10 -6.34
C GLU A 25 19.70 -5.80 -4.97
N ALA A 26 18.40 -6.06 -4.79
CA ALA A 26 17.74 -5.91 -3.50
C ALA A 26 18.36 -6.81 -2.40
N LYS A 27 18.84 -8.00 -2.76
CA LYS A 27 19.58 -8.87 -1.82
C LYS A 27 20.95 -8.29 -1.47
N LYS A 28 21.62 -7.70 -2.43
CA LYS A 28 22.90 -7.02 -2.21
C LYS A 28 22.69 -5.80 -1.30
N ASN A 29 21.66 -4.97 -1.56
CA ASN A 29 21.32 -3.83 -0.72
C ASN A 29 21.05 -4.27 0.73
N ALA A 30 20.26 -5.33 0.95
CA ALA A 30 20.05 -5.87 2.29
C ALA A 30 21.37 -6.25 2.98
N PHE A 31 22.24 -6.96 2.28
CA PHE A 31 23.54 -7.38 2.81
C PHE A 31 24.46 -6.20 3.16
N GLU A 32 24.54 -5.20 2.28
CA GLU A 32 25.35 -3.98 2.49
C GLU A 32 24.87 -3.16 3.69
N HIS A 33 23.55 -3.18 3.97
CA HIS A 33 22.96 -2.53 5.14
C HIS A 33 22.91 -3.41 6.40
N GLY A 34 23.51 -4.62 6.36
CA GLY A 34 23.59 -5.53 7.50
C GLY A 34 22.32 -6.36 7.74
N TYR A 35 21.43 -6.44 6.77
CA TYR A 35 20.19 -7.23 6.82
C TYR A 35 20.30 -8.52 6.01
N LYS A 36 19.35 -9.44 6.25
CA LYS A 36 19.15 -10.66 5.45
C LYS A 36 18.06 -10.42 4.41
N GLY A 37 17.92 -11.37 3.47
CA GLY A 37 16.87 -11.34 2.48
C GLY A 37 17.07 -10.26 1.41
N ALA A 38 16.00 -9.54 1.05
CA ALA A 38 16.04 -8.52 0.00
C ALA A 38 15.41 -7.21 0.49
N GLN A 39 16.14 -6.10 0.37
CA GLN A 39 15.72 -4.74 0.63
C GLN A 39 15.62 -3.98 -0.69
N TYR A 40 14.41 -3.70 -1.12
CA TYR A 40 14.16 -2.83 -2.27
C TYR A 40 14.38 -1.37 -1.88
N VAL A 41 14.89 -0.60 -2.82
CA VAL A 41 15.22 0.82 -2.64
C VAL A 41 14.00 1.71 -2.83
N TRP A 42 14.03 2.94 -2.29
CA TRP A 42 12.93 3.89 -2.40
C TRP A 42 12.74 4.37 -3.84
N GLU A 43 13.75 5.01 -4.43
CA GLU A 43 13.76 5.39 -5.84
C GLU A 43 14.75 4.51 -6.60
N SER A 44 14.22 3.57 -7.37
CA SER A 44 15.05 2.63 -8.11
C SER A 44 15.53 3.23 -9.43
N SER A 45 16.84 3.27 -9.65
CA SER A 45 17.42 3.45 -10.98
C SER A 45 17.06 2.28 -11.91
N ASP A 46 17.50 2.35 -13.16
CA ASP A 46 17.35 1.28 -14.15
C ASP A 46 18.15 0.00 -13.83
N THR A 47 19.05 0.07 -12.87
CA THR A 47 19.87 -1.04 -12.37
C THR A 47 19.40 -1.62 -11.03
N GLY A 48 18.44 -0.97 -10.37
CA GLY A 48 17.96 -1.35 -9.04
C GLY A 48 18.73 -0.71 -7.88
N PHE A 49 19.68 0.20 -8.17
CA PHE A 49 20.36 1.00 -7.17
C PHE A 49 19.44 2.12 -6.62
N GLU A 50 19.69 2.52 -5.38
CA GLU A 50 19.05 3.67 -4.77
C GLU A 50 19.47 4.96 -5.47
N ASP A 51 18.52 5.67 -6.04
CA ASP A 51 18.72 6.92 -6.79
C ASP A 51 18.01 8.12 -6.11
N THR A 52 17.53 7.92 -4.90
CA THR A 52 16.94 8.99 -4.09
C THR A 52 17.99 10.07 -3.83
N PRO A 53 17.63 11.35 -3.99
CA PRO A 53 18.55 12.44 -3.69
C PRO A 53 19.17 12.32 -2.29
N VAL A 54 20.47 12.51 -2.17
CA VAL A 54 21.24 12.28 -0.94
C VAL A 54 20.79 13.10 0.28
N PHE A 55 20.00 14.15 0.07
CA PHE A 55 19.43 14.96 1.15
C PHE A 55 18.10 14.38 1.67
N ALA A 56 17.47 13.44 0.96
CA ALA A 56 16.19 12.88 1.33
C ALA A 56 16.39 11.63 2.19
N MET A 57 15.85 11.67 3.39
CA MET A 57 15.96 10.56 4.36
C MET A 57 15.12 9.34 3.96
N THR A 58 14.24 9.48 2.98
CA THR A 58 13.43 8.38 2.42
C THR A 58 14.33 7.28 1.81
N GLY A 59 15.37 7.62 1.08
CA GLY A 59 16.30 6.65 0.49
C GLY A 59 16.80 5.63 1.50
N PRO A 60 17.52 6.04 2.55
CA PRO A 60 18.07 5.09 3.52
C PRO A 60 17.07 4.52 4.53
N PHE A 61 15.90 5.14 4.77
CA PHE A 61 15.05 4.78 5.91
C PHE A 61 13.58 4.48 5.57
N GLU A 62 13.07 4.74 4.37
CA GLU A 62 11.69 4.37 4.02
C GLU A 62 11.62 2.91 3.55
N HIS A 63 11.76 2.00 4.49
CA HIS A 63 11.82 0.56 4.24
C HIS A 63 10.48 -0.06 3.83
N SER A 64 9.38 0.68 3.98
CA SER A 64 8.02 0.25 3.62
C SER A 64 7.92 -0.23 2.17
N ILE A 65 8.71 0.34 1.25
CA ILE A 65 8.77 -0.07 -0.16
C ILE A 65 9.08 -1.57 -0.34
N THR A 66 9.95 -2.13 0.49
CA THR A 66 10.27 -3.57 0.47
C THR A 66 9.03 -4.42 0.71
N GLY A 67 8.23 -4.06 1.72
CA GLY A 67 6.95 -4.71 1.99
C GLY A 67 5.93 -4.50 0.87
N CYS A 68 5.89 -3.30 0.26
CA CYS A 68 5.02 -3.01 -0.89
C CYS A 68 5.31 -3.91 -2.08
N VAL A 69 6.58 -4.17 -2.39
CA VAL A 69 6.98 -5.09 -3.49
C VAL A 69 6.51 -6.52 -3.20
N GLY A 70 6.75 -7.03 -1.99
CA GLY A 70 6.26 -8.36 -1.59
C GLY A 70 4.74 -8.44 -1.62
N PHE A 71 4.05 -7.45 -1.09
CA PHE A 71 2.58 -7.40 -1.09
C PHE A 71 1.99 -7.33 -2.51
N ALA A 72 2.59 -6.56 -3.40
CA ALA A 72 2.19 -6.49 -4.80
C ALA A 72 2.35 -7.83 -5.52
N ALA A 73 3.44 -8.58 -5.25
CA ALA A 73 3.63 -9.93 -5.78
C ALA A 73 2.51 -10.88 -5.30
N TRP A 74 2.11 -10.78 -4.03
CA TRP A 74 0.99 -11.56 -3.52
C TRP A 74 -0.35 -11.16 -4.15
N GLN A 75 -0.62 -9.85 -4.30
CA GLN A 75 -1.83 -9.38 -4.98
C GLN A 75 -1.89 -9.86 -6.43
N TYR A 76 -0.77 -9.85 -7.15
CA TYR A 76 -0.69 -10.39 -8.50
C TYR A 76 -1.12 -11.87 -8.54
N TYR A 77 -0.57 -12.70 -7.66
CA TYR A 77 -0.99 -14.09 -7.55
C TYR A 77 -2.49 -14.20 -7.20
N CYS A 78 -2.99 -13.43 -6.25
CA CYS A 78 -4.39 -13.45 -5.86
C CYS A 78 -5.34 -13.18 -7.04
N VAL A 79 -4.95 -12.29 -7.95
CA VAL A 79 -5.75 -11.95 -9.14
C VAL A 79 -5.61 -12.98 -10.26
N THR A 80 -4.40 -13.48 -10.49
CA THR A 80 -4.10 -14.35 -11.64
C THR A 80 -4.27 -15.84 -11.34
N GLN A 81 -4.11 -16.24 -10.09
CA GLN A 81 -4.07 -17.64 -9.64
C GLN A 81 -3.00 -18.49 -10.36
N ASP A 82 -1.99 -17.82 -10.96
CA ASP A 82 -0.90 -18.48 -11.67
C ASP A 82 0.14 -19.06 -10.68
N LYS A 83 0.01 -20.34 -10.36
CA LYS A 83 0.95 -21.03 -9.48
C LYS A 83 2.35 -21.19 -10.08
N ASN A 84 2.48 -21.25 -11.40
CA ASN A 84 3.78 -21.37 -12.05
C ASN A 84 4.56 -20.07 -11.90
N TRP A 85 3.87 -18.92 -12.12
CA TRP A 85 4.45 -17.61 -11.85
C TRP A 85 4.78 -17.47 -10.36
N LEU A 86 3.87 -17.87 -9.47
CA LEU A 86 4.12 -17.78 -8.01
C LEU A 86 5.37 -18.58 -7.64
N LEU A 87 5.51 -19.82 -8.11
CA LEU A 87 6.67 -20.67 -7.80
C LEU A 87 7.98 -20.08 -8.37
N GLY A 88 7.97 -19.66 -9.64
CA GLY A 88 9.20 -19.27 -10.34
C GLY A 88 9.65 -17.84 -10.04
N LYS A 89 8.72 -16.94 -9.69
CA LYS A 89 8.98 -15.49 -9.56
C LYS A 89 8.43 -14.88 -8.28
N GLY A 90 7.15 -15.08 -7.98
CA GLY A 90 6.49 -14.43 -6.86
C GLY A 90 7.01 -14.88 -5.50
N TYR A 91 7.17 -16.18 -5.29
CA TYR A 91 7.64 -16.73 -4.03
C TYR A 91 9.09 -16.37 -3.67
N PRO A 92 10.05 -16.38 -4.60
CA PRO A 92 11.37 -15.80 -4.32
C PRO A 92 11.34 -14.38 -3.79
N ILE A 93 10.52 -13.49 -4.39
CA ILE A 93 10.34 -12.12 -3.91
C ILE A 93 9.74 -12.12 -2.50
N LEU A 94 8.61 -12.81 -2.31
CA LEU A 94 7.90 -12.88 -1.03
C LEU A 94 8.78 -13.41 0.10
N LYS A 95 9.53 -14.48 -0.17
CA LYS A 95 10.45 -15.09 0.79
C LYS A 95 11.57 -14.15 1.20
N GLU A 96 12.26 -13.59 0.22
CA GLU A 96 13.44 -12.76 0.51
C GLU A 96 13.05 -11.43 1.16
N THR A 97 11.92 -10.83 0.79
CA THR A 97 11.40 -9.64 1.48
C THR A 97 10.91 -9.95 2.90
N ALA A 98 10.30 -11.12 3.12
CA ALA A 98 9.93 -11.57 4.47
C ALA A 98 11.16 -11.84 5.35
N ASP A 99 12.22 -12.44 4.79
CA ASP A 99 13.47 -12.66 5.51
C ASP A 99 14.19 -11.34 5.84
N PHE A 100 14.03 -10.29 5.00
CA PHE A 100 14.46 -8.93 5.35
C PHE A 100 13.75 -8.45 6.61
N TRP A 101 12.43 -8.54 6.68
CA TRP A 101 11.68 -8.09 7.85
C TRP A 101 12.04 -8.85 9.13
N LEU A 102 12.30 -10.16 9.04
CA LEU A 102 12.80 -10.92 10.20
C LEU A 102 14.13 -10.38 10.75
N SER A 103 15.00 -9.88 9.88
CA SER A 103 16.29 -9.31 10.31
C SER A 103 16.20 -7.84 10.70
N ARG A 104 15.12 -7.15 10.29
CA ARG A 104 14.91 -5.71 10.51
C ARG A 104 14.22 -5.38 11.83
N VAL A 105 13.32 -6.27 12.28
CA VAL A 105 12.60 -6.07 13.54
C VAL A 105 13.49 -6.27 14.76
N THR A 106 13.18 -5.55 15.82
CA THR A 106 13.82 -5.70 17.14
C THR A 106 12.78 -6.17 18.15
N GLN A 107 13.08 -7.20 18.92
CA GLN A 107 12.21 -7.64 19.99
C GLN A 107 12.36 -6.73 21.21
N GLY A 108 11.26 -6.12 21.65
CA GLY A 108 11.21 -5.29 22.86
C GLY A 108 11.02 -6.09 24.13
N GLU A 109 11.29 -5.46 25.28
CA GLU A 109 11.02 -6.03 26.61
C GLU A 109 9.52 -6.23 26.88
N ASP A 110 8.65 -5.50 26.19
CA ASP A 110 7.19 -5.65 26.23
C ASP A 110 6.69 -6.92 25.51
N GLY A 111 7.61 -7.69 24.89
CA GLY A 111 7.32 -8.94 24.19
C GLY A 111 6.79 -8.75 22.77
N TYR A 112 6.74 -7.52 22.25
CA TYR A 112 6.40 -7.19 20.87
C TYR A 112 7.64 -7.01 20.01
N TYR A 113 7.43 -6.96 18.69
CA TYR A 113 8.45 -6.62 17.70
C TYR A 113 8.24 -5.19 17.23
N HIS A 114 9.32 -4.44 17.21
CA HIS A 114 9.40 -3.03 16.86
C HIS A 114 10.22 -2.84 15.59
N ILE A 115 9.91 -1.80 14.82
CA ILE A 115 10.70 -1.35 13.67
C ILE A 115 11.17 0.08 13.97
N PRO A 116 12.37 0.22 14.56
CA PRO A 116 12.89 1.54 14.93
C PRO A 116 13.50 2.28 13.74
N ASN A 117 13.62 3.59 13.87
CA ASN A 117 14.32 4.48 12.95
C ASN A 117 13.93 4.27 11.49
N VAL A 118 12.74 4.70 11.14
CA VAL A 118 12.21 4.71 9.77
C VAL A 118 11.74 6.10 9.37
N VAL A 119 11.59 6.31 8.07
CA VAL A 119 10.72 7.33 7.50
C VAL A 119 9.38 6.66 7.22
N ALA A 120 8.29 7.30 7.64
CA ALA A 120 6.93 6.84 7.42
C ALA A 120 6.51 6.93 5.94
N ALA A 121 5.40 6.28 5.58
CA ALA A 121 4.72 6.60 4.32
C ALA A 121 4.27 8.07 4.27
N ASP A 122 3.98 8.68 5.41
CA ASP A 122 3.99 10.13 5.59
C ASP A 122 5.42 10.64 5.72
N GLU A 123 6.04 10.99 4.61
CA GLU A 123 7.45 11.41 4.54
C GLU A 123 7.82 12.65 5.38
N TRP A 124 6.86 13.29 6.07
CA TRP A 124 7.16 14.32 7.08
C TRP A 124 7.56 13.72 8.42
N ALA A 125 7.25 12.45 8.64
CA ALA A 125 7.62 11.70 9.84
C ALA A 125 8.93 10.94 9.62
N GLU A 126 10.04 11.59 9.93
CA GLU A 126 11.40 11.03 9.80
C GLU A 126 11.97 10.65 11.17
N ASN A 127 12.86 9.66 11.20
CA ASN A 127 13.54 9.18 12.40
C ASN A 127 12.55 8.83 13.54
N ILE A 128 11.54 8.06 13.18
CA ILE A 128 10.49 7.62 14.09
C ILE A 128 10.51 6.10 14.25
N ASP A 129 9.88 5.61 15.32
CA ASP A 129 9.78 4.19 15.63
C ASP A 129 8.33 3.73 15.52
N ASP A 130 8.16 2.52 15.00
CA ASP A 130 6.86 1.86 14.89
C ASP A 130 5.83 2.64 14.06
N ASP A 131 6.26 3.10 12.90
CA ASP A 131 5.34 3.65 11.92
C ASP A 131 4.24 2.66 11.57
N ALA A 132 2.98 3.12 11.57
CA ALA A 132 1.82 2.26 11.44
C ALA A 132 1.78 1.56 10.07
N PHE A 133 2.04 2.29 8.98
CA PHE A 133 2.06 1.66 7.66
C PHE A 133 3.26 0.74 7.49
N THR A 134 4.46 1.14 7.91
CA THR A 134 5.66 0.29 7.83
C THR A 134 5.46 -1.01 8.62
N ASN A 135 4.95 -0.92 9.84
CA ASN A 135 4.63 -2.10 10.67
C ASN A 135 3.52 -2.95 10.02
N GLY A 136 2.52 -2.30 9.43
CA GLY A 136 1.42 -2.95 8.72
C GLY A 136 1.88 -3.71 7.49
N ILE A 137 2.68 -3.10 6.64
CA ILE A 137 3.16 -3.74 5.41
C ILE A 137 4.19 -4.84 5.69
N ALA A 138 5.04 -4.68 6.71
CA ALA A 138 5.93 -5.72 7.20
C ALA A 138 5.13 -6.96 7.66
N LYS A 139 4.12 -6.74 8.51
CA LYS A 139 3.19 -7.80 8.96
C LYS A 139 2.53 -8.50 7.77
N MET A 140 2.00 -7.75 6.81
CA MET A 140 1.36 -8.32 5.63
C MET A 140 2.33 -9.10 4.75
N ASN A 141 3.56 -8.61 4.56
CA ASN A 141 4.57 -9.31 3.78
C ASN A 141 4.92 -10.67 4.40
N LEU A 142 5.13 -10.73 5.72
CA LEU A 142 5.38 -11.96 6.46
C LEU A 142 4.21 -12.96 6.31
N ILE A 143 2.97 -12.51 6.47
CA ILE A 143 1.76 -13.32 6.29
C ILE A 143 1.65 -13.83 4.85
N CYS A 144 1.92 -12.98 3.86
CA CYS A 144 1.82 -13.34 2.44
C CYS A 144 2.88 -14.37 2.05
N ALA A 145 4.10 -14.27 2.57
CA ALA A 145 5.15 -15.27 2.36
C ALA A 145 4.74 -16.65 2.92
N ALA A 146 4.18 -16.69 4.13
CA ALA A 146 3.67 -17.92 4.73
C ALA A 146 2.51 -18.51 3.92
N LYS A 147 1.57 -17.67 3.46
CA LYS A 147 0.47 -18.11 2.58
C LYS A 147 0.98 -18.66 1.25
N ALA A 148 1.94 -17.99 0.62
CA ALA A 148 2.52 -18.43 -0.64
C ALA A 148 3.22 -19.79 -0.51
N ALA A 149 3.98 -20.00 0.56
CA ALA A 149 4.60 -21.28 0.85
C ALA A 149 3.53 -22.40 0.96
N ARG A 150 2.43 -22.16 1.68
CA ARG A 150 1.32 -23.14 1.79
C ARG A 150 0.67 -23.44 0.44
N VAL A 151 0.39 -22.43 -0.37
CA VAL A 151 -0.20 -22.59 -1.71
C VAL A 151 0.68 -23.46 -2.60
N LEU A 152 1.99 -23.36 -2.44
CA LEU A 152 3.00 -24.11 -3.19
C LEU A 152 3.37 -25.44 -2.56
N ASN A 153 2.77 -25.80 -1.42
CA ASN A 153 3.13 -26.97 -0.61
C ASN A 153 4.63 -26.98 -0.21
N LEU A 154 5.20 -25.81 0.05
CA LEU A 154 6.55 -25.63 0.54
C LEU A 154 6.57 -25.53 2.07
N PRO A 155 7.69 -25.84 2.74
CA PRO A 155 7.85 -25.60 4.17
C PRO A 155 7.64 -24.13 4.51
N VAL A 156 6.81 -23.85 5.52
CA VAL A 156 6.59 -22.51 6.03
C VAL A 156 7.64 -22.20 7.10
N ASN A 157 8.29 -21.05 7.01
CA ASN A 157 9.10 -20.54 8.11
C ASN A 157 8.18 -20.04 9.23
N ALA A 158 8.12 -20.74 10.36
CA ALA A 158 7.25 -20.40 11.48
C ALA A 158 7.56 -19.02 12.10
N GLU A 159 8.79 -18.53 11.96
CA GLU A 159 9.17 -17.21 12.45
C GLU A 159 8.42 -16.07 11.74
N TRP A 160 8.05 -16.24 10.46
CA TRP A 160 7.26 -15.23 9.75
C TRP A 160 5.94 -14.95 10.45
N GLU A 161 5.19 -16.00 10.83
CA GLU A 161 3.91 -15.82 11.52
C GLU A 161 4.09 -15.36 12.96
N ARG A 162 5.07 -15.93 13.67
CA ARG A 162 5.39 -15.55 15.04
C ARG A 162 5.72 -14.05 15.16
N VAL A 163 6.51 -13.53 14.26
CA VAL A 163 6.86 -12.10 14.22
C VAL A 163 5.66 -11.27 13.79
N ALA A 164 4.97 -11.67 12.72
CA ALA A 164 3.79 -10.96 12.23
C ALA A 164 2.72 -10.77 13.31
N ASP A 165 2.48 -11.78 14.14
CA ASP A 165 1.47 -11.71 15.20
C ASP A 165 1.80 -10.69 16.30
N LYS A 166 3.09 -10.43 16.49
CA LYS A 166 3.59 -9.58 17.57
C LYS A 166 4.20 -8.25 17.11
N ILE A 167 4.06 -7.86 15.84
CA ILE A 167 4.44 -6.49 15.42
C ILE A 167 3.57 -5.47 16.16
N LYS A 168 4.23 -4.45 16.73
CA LYS A 168 3.59 -3.43 17.57
C LYS A 168 2.76 -2.46 16.74
N PHE A 169 1.58 -2.08 17.27
CA PHE A 169 0.77 -0.94 16.83
C PHE A 169 0.38 -0.11 18.05
N TRP A 170 0.38 1.19 17.89
CA TRP A 170 0.08 2.12 18.96
C TRP A 170 -1.29 2.76 18.77
N GLN A 171 -1.93 3.13 19.86
CA GLN A 171 -3.23 3.80 19.89
C GLN A 171 -3.25 4.89 20.94
N PHE A 172 -4.09 5.89 20.72
CA PHE A 172 -4.50 6.82 21.75
C PHE A 172 -5.54 6.16 22.67
N ASP A 173 -5.80 6.79 23.82
CA ASP A 173 -6.74 6.26 24.84
C ASP A 173 -8.18 6.12 24.30
N ASP A 174 -8.57 6.92 23.32
CA ASP A 174 -9.86 6.86 22.63
C ASP A 174 -9.95 5.77 21.55
N GLY A 175 -8.84 5.05 21.33
CA GLY A 175 -8.73 3.93 20.38
C GLY A 175 -8.42 4.34 18.93
N VAL A 176 -8.12 5.62 18.66
CA VAL A 176 -7.57 6.05 17.37
C VAL A 176 -6.15 5.48 17.23
N THR A 177 -5.84 4.97 16.05
CA THR A 177 -4.50 4.45 15.75
C THR A 177 -3.49 5.60 15.69
N LYS A 178 -2.38 5.51 16.41
CA LYS A 178 -1.26 6.43 16.26
C LYS A 178 -0.48 6.09 15.00
N GLU A 179 0.03 7.11 14.34
CA GLU A 179 0.88 6.95 13.17
C GLU A 179 2.22 6.30 13.53
N TYR A 180 2.84 6.72 14.62
CA TYR A 180 4.06 6.13 15.18
C TYR A 180 4.04 6.20 16.72
N SER A 181 5.02 5.57 17.36
CA SER A 181 5.04 5.38 18.81
C SER A 181 4.85 6.67 19.62
N THR A 182 5.50 7.76 19.23
CA THR A 182 5.50 9.06 19.93
C THR A 182 4.56 10.10 19.32
N TYR A 183 3.74 9.74 18.32
CA TYR A 183 2.82 10.62 17.60
C TYR A 183 1.84 11.31 18.55
N LYS A 184 1.68 12.64 18.40
CA LYS A 184 0.82 13.47 19.25
C LYS A 184 -0.33 14.16 18.50
N GLY A 185 -0.41 13.98 17.17
CA GLY A 185 -1.46 14.56 16.34
C GLY A 185 -0.98 15.65 15.39
N GLU A 186 0.25 15.56 14.98
CA GLU A 186 0.88 16.41 13.96
C GLU A 186 0.11 16.31 12.63
N ASN A 187 0.30 17.32 11.76
CA ASN A 187 -0.20 17.22 10.39
C ASN A 187 0.59 16.18 9.60
N ILE A 188 -0.08 15.55 8.67
CA ILE A 188 0.49 14.52 7.79
C ILE A 188 0.58 15.02 6.34
N LYS A 189 1.66 14.67 5.65
CA LYS A 189 1.82 14.93 4.20
C LYS A 189 0.87 14.09 3.38
N GLN A 190 0.76 12.81 3.75
CA GLN A 190 0.00 11.82 2.99
C GLN A 190 -0.54 10.70 3.91
N ALA A 191 -1.44 9.86 3.36
CA ALA A 191 -2.06 8.78 4.11
C ALA A 191 -1.03 7.76 4.57
N ASP A 192 -1.10 7.44 5.84
CA ASP A 192 -0.35 6.38 6.52
C ASP A 192 -1.34 5.40 7.20
N VAL A 193 -1.81 5.72 8.40
CA VAL A 193 -2.75 4.90 9.19
C VAL A 193 -3.96 4.42 8.39
N ASN A 194 -4.49 5.25 7.48
CA ASN A 194 -5.64 4.87 6.66
C ASN A 194 -5.34 3.70 5.71
N LEU A 195 -4.06 3.48 5.39
CA LEU A 195 -3.61 2.35 4.57
C LEU A 195 -3.76 1.00 5.30
N LEU A 196 -3.84 1.00 6.63
CA LEU A 196 -4.14 -0.21 7.41
C LEU A 196 -5.56 -0.73 7.14
N ALA A 197 -6.52 0.16 6.85
CA ALA A 197 -7.87 -0.23 6.46
C ALA A 197 -7.94 -0.66 4.98
N TYR A 198 -7.26 0.04 4.10
CA TYR A 198 -7.09 -0.30 2.68
C TYR A 198 -5.76 0.27 2.16
N PRO A 199 -4.91 -0.53 1.49
CA PRO A 199 -5.16 -1.89 0.99
C PRO A 199 -4.87 -3.02 1.99
N LEU A 200 -4.24 -2.78 3.14
CA LEU A 200 -3.72 -3.85 3.98
C LEU A 200 -4.82 -4.69 4.66
N LYS A 201 -6.00 -4.11 4.93
CA LYS A 201 -7.13 -4.77 5.60
C LYS A 201 -6.77 -5.35 6.98
N LEU A 202 -5.86 -4.69 7.68
CA LEU A 202 -5.49 -5.01 9.06
C LEU A 202 -6.49 -4.41 10.07
N ILE A 203 -7.13 -3.30 9.70
CA ILE A 203 -8.22 -2.67 10.44
C ILE A 203 -9.50 -2.85 9.62
N THR A 204 -10.37 -3.77 10.05
CA THR A 204 -11.64 -4.09 9.37
C THR A 204 -12.87 -3.69 10.19
N ASP A 205 -12.72 -3.34 11.45
CA ASP A 205 -13.81 -2.81 12.28
C ASP A 205 -14.22 -1.43 11.76
N ILE A 206 -15.49 -1.33 11.34
CA ILE A 206 -16.05 -0.13 10.71
C ILE A 206 -15.98 1.09 11.64
N SER A 207 -16.19 0.90 12.96
CA SER A 207 -16.15 1.98 13.92
C SER A 207 -14.74 2.56 14.04
N ARG A 208 -13.73 1.68 14.08
CA ARG A 208 -12.33 2.08 14.11
C ARG A 208 -11.90 2.76 12.82
N VAL A 209 -12.26 2.19 11.65
CA VAL A 209 -11.98 2.83 10.36
C VAL A 209 -12.56 4.25 10.29
N ARG A 210 -13.81 4.45 10.79
CA ARG A 210 -14.43 5.79 10.83
C ARG A 210 -13.70 6.74 11.78
N LYS A 211 -13.24 6.25 12.94
CA LYS A 211 -12.46 7.06 13.90
C LYS A 211 -11.13 7.51 13.28
N ASP A 212 -10.37 6.57 12.72
CA ASP A 212 -9.10 6.87 12.08
C ASP A 212 -9.27 7.84 10.91
N LEU A 213 -10.28 7.64 10.04
CA LEU A 213 -10.60 8.56 8.95
C LEU A 213 -10.91 9.98 9.46
N ALA A 214 -11.80 10.08 10.45
CA ALA A 214 -12.20 11.38 11.01
C ALA A 214 -11.02 12.11 11.65
N TYR A 215 -10.12 11.36 12.28
CA TYR A 215 -8.93 11.90 12.94
C TYR A 215 -7.90 12.42 11.95
N TYR A 216 -7.57 11.63 10.92
CA TYR A 216 -6.48 11.97 9.99
C TYR A 216 -6.91 12.92 8.87
N GLN A 217 -8.16 12.88 8.38
CA GLN A 217 -8.61 13.75 7.28
C GLN A 217 -8.45 15.25 7.56
N VAL A 218 -8.53 15.68 8.82
CA VAL A 218 -8.40 17.09 9.22
C VAL A 218 -6.95 17.52 9.43
N ARG A 219 -6.03 16.55 9.39
CA ARG A 219 -4.58 16.75 9.53
C ARG A 219 -3.84 16.79 8.21
N ILE A 220 -4.56 16.65 7.11
CA ILE A 220 -4.01 16.77 5.75
C ILE A 220 -4.12 18.24 5.34
N PRO A 221 -3.02 19.00 5.22
CA PRO A 221 -3.05 20.36 4.74
C PRO A 221 -3.61 20.47 3.32
N THR A 222 -4.21 21.59 3.01
CA THR A 222 -4.80 21.85 1.68
C THR A 222 -3.75 22.15 0.60
N GLN A 223 -2.51 22.34 0.99
CA GLN A 223 -1.38 22.66 0.12
C GLN A 223 -0.19 21.75 0.41
N GLY A 224 0.61 21.43 -0.61
CA GLY A 224 1.82 20.64 -0.47
C GLY A 224 1.60 19.14 -0.25
N THR A 225 0.35 18.67 -0.32
CA THR A 225 0.02 17.24 -0.14
C THR A 225 -0.21 16.56 -1.48
N PRO A 226 0.26 15.29 -1.63
CA PRO A 226 0.12 14.57 -2.89
C PRO A 226 -1.32 14.07 -3.14
N ALA A 227 -1.67 13.97 -4.42
CA ALA A 227 -3.02 13.60 -4.89
C ALA A 227 -3.51 12.23 -4.40
N MET A 228 -2.61 11.23 -4.21
CA MET A 228 -3.00 9.87 -3.86
C MET A 228 -3.71 9.75 -2.51
N THR A 229 -3.44 10.62 -1.55
CA THR A 229 -4.09 10.61 -0.23
C THR A 229 -5.61 10.77 -0.38
N GLN A 230 -6.05 11.72 -1.20
CA GLN A 230 -7.47 11.98 -1.43
C GLN A 230 -8.16 10.77 -2.08
N ALA A 231 -7.45 10.03 -2.94
CA ALA A 231 -7.95 8.83 -3.58
C ALA A 231 -8.23 7.70 -2.56
N ILE A 232 -7.37 7.51 -1.57
CA ILE A 232 -7.58 6.53 -0.47
C ILE A 232 -8.79 6.93 0.37
N LEU A 233 -8.93 8.20 0.73
CA LEU A 233 -10.10 8.69 1.47
C LEU A 233 -11.39 8.48 0.68
N SER A 234 -11.39 8.78 -0.62
CA SER A 234 -12.53 8.54 -1.51
C SER A 234 -12.96 7.07 -1.50
N LEU A 235 -12.01 6.16 -1.66
CA LEU A 235 -12.23 4.72 -1.66
C LEU A 235 -12.86 4.25 -0.33
N LEU A 236 -12.28 4.64 0.78
CA LEU A 236 -12.74 4.25 2.11
C LEU A 236 -14.15 4.79 2.39
N TYR A 237 -14.42 6.07 2.10
CA TYR A 237 -15.76 6.65 2.26
C TYR A 237 -16.82 5.98 1.37
N SER A 238 -16.44 5.59 0.13
CA SER A 238 -17.35 4.83 -0.74
C SER A 238 -17.74 3.49 -0.11
N ARG A 239 -16.76 2.76 0.43
CA ARG A 239 -17.00 1.46 1.12
C ARG A 239 -17.78 1.61 2.43
N LEU A 240 -17.64 2.74 3.10
CA LEU A 240 -18.37 3.07 4.33
C LEU A 240 -19.79 3.61 4.09
N GLY A 241 -20.20 3.78 2.83
CA GLY A 241 -21.54 4.26 2.47
C GLY A 241 -21.71 5.78 2.50
N ASP A 242 -20.62 6.56 2.69
CA ASP A 242 -20.68 8.03 2.66
C ASP A 242 -20.46 8.56 1.25
N GLN A 243 -21.55 8.62 0.50
CA GLN A 243 -21.57 9.07 -0.89
C GLN A 243 -21.01 10.50 -1.07
N LYS A 244 -21.31 11.40 -0.12
CA LYS A 244 -20.89 12.81 -0.22
C LYS A 244 -19.38 12.97 -0.06
N GLN A 245 -18.82 12.37 0.98
CA GLN A 245 -17.39 12.42 1.22
C GLN A 245 -16.60 11.65 0.16
N ALA A 246 -17.10 10.47 -0.25
CA ALA A 246 -16.47 9.70 -1.33
C ALA A 246 -16.33 10.53 -2.61
N TRP A 247 -17.37 11.25 -3.02
CA TRP A 247 -17.33 12.09 -4.22
C TRP A 247 -16.40 13.29 -4.04
N LYS A 248 -16.52 13.99 -2.90
CA LYS A 248 -15.63 15.13 -2.59
C LYS A 248 -14.16 14.76 -2.73
N TYR A 249 -13.74 13.70 -2.04
CA TYR A 249 -12.35 13.27 -2.06
C TYR A 249 -11.92 12.70 -3.42
N PHE A 250 -12.85 12.14 -4.20
CA PHE A 250 -12.57 11.74 -5.57
C PHE A 250 -12.21 12.94 -6.44
N GLU A 251 -13.03 14.01 -6.41
CA GLU A 251 -12.72 15.26 -7.14
C GLU A 251 -11.41 15.87 -6.64
N ASP A 252 -11.20 15.92 -5.33
CA ASP A 252 -9.97 16.45 -4.72
C ASP A 252 -8.72 15.65 -5.11
N SER A 253 -8.86 14.38 -5.51
CA SER A 253 -7.72 13.52 -5.91
C SER A 253 -7.15 13.85 -7.30
N TYR A 254 -7.85 14.61 -8.13
CA TYR A 254 -7.35 14.92 -9.48
C TYR A 254 -7.59 16.35 -9.94
N ILE A 255 -8.76 16.96 -9.68
CA ILE A 255 -9.08 18.29 -10.23
C ILE A 255 -8.03 19.36 -9.92
N PRO A 256 -7.59 19.50 -8.65
CA PRO A 256 -6.60 20.51 -8.30
C PRO A 256 -5.20 20.28 -8.88
N ASN A 257 -4.94 19.05 -9.31
CA ASN A 257 -3.63 18.58 -9.76
C ASN A 257 -3.51 18.50 -11.29
N LEU A 258 -4.59 18.82 -12.03
CA LEU A 258 -4.57 18.78 -13.51
C LEU A 258 -3.79 19.94 -14.10
N LEU A 259 -2.79 19.63 -14.94
CA LEU A 259 -1.96 20.62 -15.63
C LEU A 259 -2.40 20.79 -17.09
N PRO A 260 -2.55 22.04 -17.56
CA PRO A 260 -2.81 22.30 -18.98
C PRO A 260 -1.56 22.02 -19.82
N PRO A 261 -1.70 21.84 -21.15
CA PRO A 261 -2.95 21.78 -21.90
C PRO A 261 -3.60 20.38 -21.89
N PHE A 262 -2.84 19.31 -21.54
CA PHE A 262 -3.26 17.92 -21.71
C PHE A 262 -3.94 17.32 -20.47
N ARG A 263 -4.08 18.10 -19.39
CA ARG A 263 -4.65 17.64 -18.11
C ARG A 263 -3.90 16.45 -17.51
N VAL A 264 -2.59 16.44 -17.64
CA VAL A 264 -1.74 15.48 -16.92
C VAL A 264 -1.79 15.77 -15.41
N ILE A 265 -1.64 14.75 -14.60
CA ILE A 265 -1.72 14.89 -13.15
C ILE A 265 -0.36 15.27 -12.59
N ALA A 266 -0.30 16.39 -11.86
CA ALA A 266 0.84 16.75 -11.03
C ALA A 266 0.75 16.06 -9.65
N GLU A 267 1.87 15.92 -8.99
CA GLU A 267 1.94 15.36 -7.64
C GLU A 267 1.13 16.17 -6.64
N THR A 268 1.35 17.49 -6.61
CA THR A 268 0.68 18.40 -5.68
C THR A 268 -0.17 19.43 -6.43
N LYS A 269 -1.10 20.04 -5.73
CA LYS A 269 -1.94 21.10 -6.25
C LYS A 269 -1.08 22.30 -6.72
N GLY A 270 -1.23 22.67 -8.00
CA GLY A 270 -0.44 23.73 -8.64
C GLY A 270 1.05 23.39 -8.82
N GLY A 271 1.43 22.13 -8.58
CA GLY A 271 2.79 21.65 -8.80
C GLY A 271 3.17 21.61 -10.27
N THR A 272 4.47 21.59 -10.55
CA THR A 272 5.03 21.56 -11.91
C THR A 272 5.58 20.17 -12.30
N ASN A 273 5.48 19.18 -11.40
CA ASN A 273 5.92 17.81 -11.63
C ASN A 273 4.80 16.99 -12.31
N PRO A 274 4.80 16.85 -13.66
CA PRO A 274 3.74 16.17 -14.40
C PRO A 274 3.92 14.64 -14.36
N TYR A 275 2.89 13.93 -14.86
CA TYR A 275 2.88 12.47 -14.99
C TYR A 275 2.99 11.71 -13.69
N PHE A 276 2.38 12.22 -12.63
CA PHE A 276 2.38 11.59 -11.31
C PHE A 276 1.59 10.27 -11.33
N ALA A 277 2.29 9.16 -11.60
CA ALA A 277 1.70 7.84 -11.80
C ALA A 277 0.97 7.31 -10.56
N THR A 278 1.48 7.60 -9.35
CA THR A 278 0.85 7.18 -8.09
C THR A 278 -0.53 7.81 -7.92
N GLY A 279 -0.67 9.11 -8.24
CA GLY A 279 -1.97 9.79 -8.22
C GLY A 279 -2.94 9.21 -9.26
N ALA A 280 -2.48 8.95 -10.48
CA ALA A 280 -3.29 8.31 -11.51
C ALA A 280 -3.76 6.90 -11.09
N GLY A 281 -2.86 6.11 -10.49
CA GLY A 281 -3.20 4.81 -9.91
C GLY A 281 -4.24 4.90 -8.79
N GLY A 282 -4.12 5.90 -7.91
CA GLY A 282 -5.09 6.17 -6.85
C GLY A 282 -6.49 6.47 -7.38
N ILE A 283 -6.60 7.30 -8.43
CA ILE A 283 -7.88 7.59 -9.08
C ILE A 283 -8.52 6.32 -9.63
N LEU A 284 -7.75 5.48 -10.33
CA LEU A 284 -8.24 4.20 -10.84
C LEU A 284 -8.70 3.28 -9.70
N GLN A 285 -7.96 3.22 -8.59
CA GLN A 285 -8.38 2.48 -7.40
C GLN A 285 -9.69 3.01 -6.82
N SER A 286 -9.87 4.33 -6.75
CA SER A 286 -11.12 4.92 -6.26
C SER A 286 -12.32 4.50 -7.11
N VAL A 287 -12.16 4.39 -8.43
CA VAL A 287 -13.24 3.94 -9.32
C VAL A 287 -13.46 2.44 -9.19
N ILE A 288 -12.41 1.64 -9.30
CA ILE A 288 -12.52 0.17 -9.38
C ILE A 288 -12.83 -0.43 -8.01
N MET A 289 -12.00 -0.09 -7.02
CA MET A 289 -12.06 -0.68 -5.67
C MET A 289 -13.00 0.09 -4.72
N GLY A 290 -13.14 1.41 -4.93
CA GLY A 290 -14.05 2.27 -4.22
C GLY A 290 -15.46 2.13 -4.78
N PHE A 291 -15.83 2.91 -5.78
CA PHE A 291 -17.20 2.96 -6.33
C PHE A 291 -17.65 1.63 -6.94
N GLY A 292 -16.77 0.88 -7.59
CA GLY A 292 -17.06 -0.43 -8.16
C GLY A 292 -17.12 -1.57 -7.14
N GLY A 293 -16.58 -1.34 -5.94
CA GLY A 293 -16.57 -2.31 -4.86
C GLY A 293 -15.76 -3.59 -5.16
N VAL A 294 -14.93 -3.59 -6.21
CA VAL A 294 -14.07 -4.76 -6.48
C VAL A 294 -13.01 -4.87 -5.40
N ASP A 295 -12.80 -6.08 -4.90
CA ASP A 295 -11.83 -6.33 -3.84
C ASP A 295 -10.99 -7.56 -4.14
N ILE A 296 -9.68 -7.50 -3.83
CA ILE A 296 -8.75 -8.63 -3.95
C ILE A 296 -8.85 -9.46 -2.67
N SER A 297 -9.34 -10.69 -2.76
CA SER A 297 -9.28 -11.62 -1.64
C SER A 297 -7.85 -12.09 -1.42
N TYR A 298 -7.31 -11.92 -0.21
CA TYR A 298 -5.96 -12.41 0.12
C TYR A 298 -5.90 -13.93 0.37
N ASN A 299 -7.01 -14.62 0.13
CA ASN A 299 -7.07 -16.08 0.00
C ASN A 299 -7.18 -16.52 -1.48
N GLY A 300 -7.09 -15.55 -2.39
CA GLY A 300 -7.15 -15.74 -3.84
C GLY A 300 -8.46 -15.28 -4.46
N GLY A 301 -8.37 -14.74 -5.68
CA GLY A 301 -9.49 -14.28 -6.48
C GLY A 301 -9.97 -12.87 -6.17
N LEU A 302 -11.01 -12.50 -6.89
CA LEU A 302 -11.69 -11.20 -6.76
C LEU A 302 -13.08 -11.38 -6.19
N THR A 303 -13.47 -10.46 -5.33
CA THR A 303 -14.81 -10.39 -4.71
C THR A 303 -15.43 -9.03 -4.96
N GLN A 304 -16.69 -8.86 -4.61
CA GLN A 304 -17.35 -7.55 -4.58
C GLN A 304 -17.80 -7.24 -3.16
N VAL A 305 -17.43 -6.07 -2.67
CA VAL A 305 -17.79 -5.57 -1.34
C VAL A 305 -18.80 -4.44 -1.45
N HIS A 306 -19.42 -4.09 -0.33
CA HIS A 306 -20.31 -2.92 -0.28
C HIS A 306 -19.61 -1.65 -0.75
N SER A 307 -20.30 -0.87 -1.57
CA SER A 307 -19.86 0.44 -2.03
C SER A 307 -21.03 1.30 -2.43
N VAL A 308 -20.85 2.62 -2.49
CA VAL A 308 -21.89 3.56 -2.95
C VAL A 308 -21.37 4.39 -4.11
N LEU A 309 -22.25 4.64 -5.08
CA LEU A 309 -21.95 5.49 -6.23
C LEU A 309 -22.11 6.98 -5.88
N PRO A 310 -21.42 7.88 -6.60
CA PRO A 310 -21.69 9.32 -6.54
C PRO A 310 -23.16 9.64 -6.84
N LYS A 311 -23.65 10.74 -6.26
CA LYS A 311 -25.09 11.11 -6.35
C LYS A 311 -25.64 11.14 -7.78
N HIS A 312 -24.83 11.58 -8.73
CA HIS A 312 -25.22 11.75 -10.14
C HIS A 312 -24.92 10.53 -11.03
N TRP A 313 -24.27 9.49 -10.51
CA TRP A 313 -24.10 8.22 -11.21
C TRP A 313 -25.28 7.30 -10.89
N LYS A 314 -25.90 6.77 -11.92
CA LYS A 314 -27.01 5.80 -11.78
C LYS A 314 -26.52 4.37 -11.73
N LYS A 315 -25.44 4.10 -12.47
CA LYS A 315 -24.85 2.77 -12.63
C LYS A 315 -23.36 2.91 -12.96
N LEU A 316 -22.55 2.02 -12.42
CA LEU A 316 -21.17 1.75 -12.82
C LEU A 316 -21.05 0.28 -13.20
N THR A 317 -20.54 -0.02 -14.38
CA THR A 317 -20.19 -1.38 -14.79
C THR A 317 -18.72 -1.42 -15.17
N LEU A 318 -17.99 -2.30 -14.51
CA LEU A 318 -16.60 -2.62 -14.79
C LEU A 318 -16.59 -3.96 -15.54
N THR A 319 -15.99 -4.00 -16.72
CA THR A 319 -15.95 -5.19 -17.57
C THR A 319 -14.54 -5.70 -17.74
N SER A 320 -14.39 -6.98 -18.05
CA SER A 320 -13.10 -7.62 -18.33
C SER A 320 -12.12 -7.53 -17.16
N ILE A 321 -12.63 -7.66 -15.92
CA ILE A 321 -11.85 -7.57 -14.69
C ILE A 321 -11.34 -8.97 -14.30
N GLY A 322 -10.05 -9.04 -13.95
CA GLY A 322 -9.37 -10.28 -13.57
C GLY A 322 -9.12 -11.21 -14.76
N ILE A 323 -8.58 -12.38 -14.46
CA ILE A 323 -8.21 -13.38 -15.47
C ILE A 323 -9.44 -13.95 -16.21
N ASP A 324 -10.54 -14.09 -15.48
CA ASP A 324 -11.80 -14.63 -16.00
C ASP A 324 -12.61 -13.59 -16.81
N GLY A 325 -12.14 -12.36 -16.90
CA GLY A 325 -12.83 -11.28 -17.61
C GLY A 325 -14.21 -10.94 -17.05
N LYS A 326 -14.41 -11.08 -15.74
CA LYS A 326 -15.70 -10.86 -15.07
C LYS A 326 -16.17 -9.41 -15.19
N SER A 327 -17.49 -9.22 -15.09
CA SER A 327 -18.10 -7.90 -14.97
C SER A 327 -18.64 -7.70 -13.57
N TYR A 328 -18.43 -6.51 -13.03
CA TYR A 328 -18.93 -6.06 -11.74
C TYR A 328 -19.83 -4.85 -11.95
N THR A 329 -21.01 -4.87 -11.36
CA THR A 329 -21.98 -3.78 -11.50
C THR A 329 -22.44 -3.29 -10.14
N VAL A 330 -22.39 -1.97 -9.96
CA VAL A 330 -23.02 -1.26 -8.83
C VAL A 330 -24.14 -0.39 -9.38
N MET A 331 -25.28 -0.46 -8.77
CA MET A 331 -26.46 0.36 -9.08
C MET A 331 -26.81 1.20 -7.86
N LYS A 332 -27.40 2.38 -8.13
CA LYS A 332 -27.90 3.26 -7.08
C LYS A 332 -29.20 2.74 -6.51
#